data_632cfbcac067172fc02fc658e79dd4b3
#
_entry.id   632cfbcac067172fc02fc658e79dd4b3
#
_cell.length_a   1.000
_cell.length_b   1.000
_cell.length_c   1.000
_cell.angle_alpha   90.00
_cell.angle_beta   90.00
_cell.angle_gamma   90.00
#
_symmetry.space_group_name_H-M   'P 1'
#
loop_
_entity.id
_entity.type
_entity.pdbx_description
1 polymer ?
#
loop_
_entity_poly.entity_id
_entity_poly.type
_entity_poly.pdbx_seq_one_letter_code
_entity_poly.pdbx_strand_id
1 'polypeptide(L)'
;MQNAKDSFYMALRARLVTINPERTILLRGAVRPGIVVEEAEAPFNQLPNDVYVLRWLGVGVDVDLASTMAAEQCEILYQTCGTQSFGGLDRGRLMSQMDEEVTAMLEPFHTPKLNYTATPPAAMLTQVFWDEPGFGPLTTQRDRLSRSASVMVYSYQEQGE
;
A
#
# COMPACT_ATOMS: atom_id res chain seq x y z
N MET A 1 16.51 -1.48 -3.22
CA MET A 1 15.06 -1.78 -3.09
C MET A 1 14.28 -0.72 -2.29
N GLN A 2 14.88 -0.01 -1.31
CA GLN A 2 14.15 0.99 -0.52
C GLN A 2 13.53 2.11 -1.37
N ASN A 3 14.26 2.65 -2.33
CA ASN A 3 13.72 3.67 -3.26
C ASN A 3 12.50 3.17 -4.05
N ALA A 4 12.46 1.87 -4.38
CA ALA A 4 11.32 1.28 -5.07
C ALA A 4 10.09 1.17 -4.13
N LYS A 5 10.29 0.76 -2.87
CA LYS A 5 9.24 0.72 -1.85
C LYS A 5 8.64 2.11 -1.63
N ASP A 6 9.51 3.11 -1.46
CA ASP A 6 9.09 4.49 -1.23
C ASP A 6 8.31 5.04 -2.45
N SER A 7 8.80 4.76 -3.67
CA SER A 7 8.12 5.18 -4.91
C SER A 7 6.76 4.50 -5.08
N PHE A 8 6.68 3.20 -4.81
CA PHE A 8 5.42 2.45 -4.81
C PHE A 8 4.43 3.04 -3.80
N TYR A 9 4.84 3.21 -2.54
CA TYR A 9 3.99 3.78 -1.50
C TYR A 9 3.49 5.18 -1.87
N MET A 10 4.36 6.05 -2.36
CA MET A 10 3.98 7.41 -2.73
C MET A 10 3.03 7.44 -3.93
N ALA A 11 3.17 6.51 -4.87
CA ALA A 11 2.23 6.35 -5.98
C ALA A 11 0.84 5.93 -5.48
N LEU A 12 0.76 4.93 -4.60
CA LEU A 12 -0.52 4.50 -4.01
C LEU A 12 -1.18 5.63 -3.21
N ARG A 13 -0.38 6.34 -2.42
CA ARG A 13 -0.86 7.48 -1.63
C ARG A 13 -1.45 8.58 -2.51
N ALA A 14 -0.78 8.95 -3.59
CA ALA A 14 -1.26 9.95 -4.53
C ALA A 14 -2.56 9.52 -5.24
N ARG A 15 -2.66 8.24 -5.60
CA ARG A 15 -3.87 7.67 -6.21
C ARG A 15 -5.05 7.65 -5.25
N LEU A 16 -4.81 7.24 -3.99
CA LEU A 16 -5.87 7.22 -2.97
C LEU A 16 -6.51 8.61 -2.80
N VAL A 17 -5.72 9.67 -2.79
CA VAL A 17 -6.23 11.06 -2.72
C VAL A 17 -7.17 11.37 -3.87
N THR A 18 -6.91 10.84 -5.06
CA THR A 18 -7.75 11.05 -6.24
C THR A 18 -9.01 10.18 -6.21
N ILE A 19 -8.88 8.92 -5.74
CA ILE A 19 -9.98 7.95 -5.70
C ILE A 19 -10.95 8.26 -4.56
N ASN A 20 -10.42 8.51 -3.37
CA ASN A 20 -11.21 8.79 -2.17
C ASN A 20 -10.48 9.80 -1.26
N PRO A 21 -10.64 11.11 -1.49
CA PRO A 21 -9.98 12.15 -0.70
C PRO A 21 -10.42 12.18 0.78
N GLU A 22 -11.57 11.58 1.10
CA GLU A 22 -12.10 11.55 2.47
C GLU A 22 -11.52 10.40 3.30
N ARG A 23 -10.88 9.41 2.65
CA ARG A 23 -10.19 8.34 3.36
C ARG A 23 -8.88 8.86 3.93
N THR A 24 -8.93 9.27 5.19
CA THR A 24 -7.82 9.94 5.87
C THR A 24 -7.50 9.26 7.19
N ILE A 25 -6.32 9.55 7.70
CA ILE A 25 -5.86 9.15 9.03
C ILE A 25 -5.23 10.36 9.74
N LEU A 26 -5.45 10.46 11.04
CA LEU A 26 -4.75 11.42 11.89
C LEU A 26 -3.49 10.75 12.46
N LEU A 27 -2.32 11.22 12.02
CA LEU A 27 -1.03 10.75 12.50
C LEU A 27 -0.17 11.91 12.97
N ARG A 28 0.32 11.81 14.21
CA ARG A 28 1.21 12.82 14.82
C ARG A 28 0.66 14.25 14.71
N GLY A 29 -0.66 14.41 14.86
CA GLY A 29 -1.33 15.70 14.76
C GLY A 29 -1.61 16.22 13.35
N ALA A 30 -1.28 15.46 12.31
CA ALA A 30 -1.55 15.81 10.92
C ALA A 30 -2.57 14.86 10.28
N VAL A 31 -3.55 15.41 9.56
CA VAL A 31 -4.47 14.64 8.72
C VAL A 31 -3.79 14.36 7.40
N ARG A 32 -3.80 13.10 6.98
CA ARG A 32 -3.16 12.65 5.74
C ARG A 32 -3.99 11.52 5.11
N PRO A 33 -3.69 11.14 3.86
CA PRO A 33 -4.35 10.00 3.20
C PRO A 33 -4.28 8.74 4.07
N GLY A 34 -5.36 7.99 4.11
CA GLY A 34 -5.57 6.81 4.95
C GLY A 34 -4.81 5.57 4.46
N ILE A 35 -3.54 5.74 4.15
CA ILE A 35 -2.60 4.70 3.76
C ILE A 35 -1.26 4.94 4.46
N VAL A 36 -0.70 3.91 5.08
CA VAL A 36 0.53 4.00 5.89
C VAL A 36 1.42 2.78 5.68
N VAL A 37 2.71 2.93 5.91
CA VAL A 37 3.67 1.82 5.92
C VAL A 37 3.91 1.40 7.37
N GLU A 38 3.70 0.11 7.68
CA GLU A 38 3.78 -0.42 9.04
C GLU A 38 5.15 -0.15 9.70
N GLU A 39 6.22 -0.44 9.01
CA GLU A 39 7.59 -0.33 9.55
C GLU A 39 8.05 1.12 9.78
N ALA A 40 7.51 2.08 9.02
CA ALA A 40 7.99 3.46 9.02
C ALA A 40 7.07 4.42 9.80
N GLU A 41 5.76 4.17 9.77
CA GLU A 41 4.78 5.17 10.20
C GLU A 41 3.91 4.72 11.37
N ALA A 42 3.85 3.43 11.64
CA ALA A 42 2.83 2.92 12.53
C ALA A 42 3.32 1.89 13.52
N PRO A 43 3.55 2.25 14.76
CA PRO A 43 3.38 1.33 15.85
C PRO A 43 1.88 1.26 16.19
N PHE A 44 1.07 0.58 15.37
CA PHE A 44 -0.30 0.30 15.77
C PHE A 44 -0.32 -0.98 16.62
N ASN A 45 -0.78 -0.90 17.83
CA ASN A 45 -1.11 -2.09 18.63
C ASN A 45 -2.28 -2.86 18.03
N GLN A 46 -3.07 -2.21 17.17
CA GLN A 46 -4.18 -2.79 16.44
C GLN A 46 -4.27 -2.11 15.06
N LEU A 47 -4.67 -2.89 14.04
CA LEU A 47 -4.97 -2.36 12.73
C LEU A 47 -6.07 -1.29 12.83
N PRO A 48 -5.83 -0.05 12.36
CA PRO A 48 -6.86 0.98 12.36
C PRO A 48 -8.01 0.62 11.41
N ASN A 49 -9.23 1.09 11.71
CA ASN A 49 -10.37 0.91 10.81
C ASN A 49 -10.30 1.91 9.66
N ASP A 50 -10.79 1.49 8.49
CA ASP A 50 -10.95 2.32 7.29
C ASP A 50 -9.65 2.96 6.78
N VAL A 51 -8.53 2.28 7.00
CA VAL A 51 -7.17 2.68 6.61
C VAL A 51 -6.44 1.48 6.01
N TYR A 52 -5.57 1.73 5.04
CA TYR A 52 -4.70 0.74 4.43
C TYR A 52 -3.33 0.73 5.11
N VAL A 53 -2.87 -0.44 5.51
CA VAL A 53 -1.54 -0.62 6.11
C VAL A 53 -0.70 -1.52 5.22
N LEU A 54 0.38 -0.98 4.68
CA LEU A 54 1.34 -1.71 3.86
C LEU A 54 2.35 -2.40 4.76
N ARG A 55 2.54 -3.70 4.52
CA ARG A 55 3.54 -4.54 5.18
C ARG A 55 4.43 -5.19 4.14
N TRP A 56 5.72 -5.07 4.28
CA TRP A 56 6.70 -5.73 3.41
C TRP A 56 7.08 -7.09 4.00
N LEU A 57 7.00 -8.16 3.19
CA LEU A 57 7.13 -9.53 3.67
C LEU A 57 8.48 -10.19 3.37
N GLY A 58 9.21 -9.70 2.39
CA GLY A 58 10.52 -10.26 2.06
C GLY A 58 10.99 -9.88 0.67
N VAL A 59 12.29 -9.96 0.48
CA VAL A 59 13.00 -9.60 -0.76
C VAL A 59 13.52 -10.87 -1.45
N GLY A 60 13.17 -11.00 -2.74
CA GLY A 60 13.84 -11.91 -3.66
C GLY A 60 14.72 -11.09 -4.61
N VAL A 61 15.90 -11.61 -4.93
CA VAL A 61 16.79 -11.00 -5.90
C VAL A 61 17.09 -12.03 -6.99
N ASP A 62 16.79 -11.71 -8.24
CA ASP A 62 17.16 -12.51 -9.38
C ASP A 62 18.51 -12.02 -9.91
N VAL A 63 19.53 -12.85 -9.75
CA VAL A 63 20.91 -12.54 -10.15
C VAL A 63 21.27 -13.10 -11.54
N ASP A 64 20.39 -13.89 -12.14
CA ASP A 64 20.66 -14.56 -13.43
C ASP A 64 20.38 -13.64 -14.63
N LEU A 65 19.75 -12.49 -14.40
CA LEU A 65 19.51 -11.49 -15.44
C LEU A 65 20.73 -10.60 -15.66
N ALA A 66 20.88 -10.11 -16.87
CA ALA A 66 21.96 -9.15 -17.24
C ALA A 66 21.92 -7.86 -16.41
N SER A 67 20.76 -7.57 -15.81
CA SER A 67 20.57 -6.54 -14.79
C SER A 67 19.86 -7.17 -13.60
N THR A 68 20.36 -6.93 -12.40
CA THR A 68 19.79 -7.46 -11.15
C THR A 68 18.40 -6.89 -10.93
N MET A 69 17.42 -7.77 -10.86
CA MET A 69 16.04 -7.42 -10.53
C MET A 69 15.71 -7.85 -9.11
N ALA A 70 15.23 -6.93 -8.31
CA ALA A 70 14.68 -7.23 -7.00
C ALA A 70 13.16 -7.31 -7.06
N ALA A 71 12.60 -8.28 -6.35
CA ALA A 71 11.17 -8.46 -6.16
C ALA A 71 10.86 -8.51 -4.67
N GLU A 72 9.81 -7.84 -4.25
CA GLU A 72 9.38 -7.86 -2.85
C GLU A 72 7.87 -7.94 -2.76
N GLN A 73 7.38 -8.80 -1.88
CA GLN A 73 5.95 -8.93 -1.65
C GLN A 73 5.49 -7.85 -0.67
N CYS A 74 4.49 -7.10 -1.09
CA CYS A 74 3.75 -6.15 -0.25
C CYS A 74 2.39 -6.73 0.08
N GLU A 75 2.04 -6.76 1.35
CA GLU A 75 0.70 -7.06 1.84
C GLU A 75 0.02 -5.75 2.24
N ILE A 76 -1.20 -5.54 1.76
CA ILE A 76 -2.05 -4.39 2.11
C ILE A 76 -3.14 -4.89 3.03
N LEU A 77 -3.06 -4.51 4.29
CA LEU A 77 -4.00 -4.89 5.34
C LEU A 77 -5.05 -3.80 5.51
N TYR A 78 -6.33 -4.18 5.64
CA TYR A 78 -7.41 -3.24 5.90
C TYR A 78 -8.59 -3.90 6.59
N GLN A 79 -9.34 -3.10 7.34
CA GLN A 79 -10.53 -3.54 8.06
C GLN A 79 -11.53 -2.41 8.22
N THR A 80 -12.79 -2.77 8.47
CA THR A 80 -13.86 -1.83 8.78
C THR A 80 -14.79 -2.40 9.85
N CYS A 81 -15.34 -1.54 10.70
CA CYS A 81 -16.41 -1.89 11.65
C CYS A 81 -17.79 -1.40 11.16
N GLY A 82 -17.87 -0.83 9.97
CA GLY A 82 -19.08 -0.16 9.48
C GLY A 82 -19.26 1.23 10.08
N THR A 83 -20.35 1.89 9.76
CA THR A 83 -20.69 3.20 10.30
C THR A 83 -21.53 3.10 11.56
N GLN A 84 -21.38 4.04 12.47
CA GLN A 84 -22.21 4.14 13.66
C GLN A 84 -23.68 4.35 13.33
N SER A 85 -23.99 5.07 12.26
CA SER A 85 -25.35 5.37 11.82
C SER A 85 -26.16 4.12 11.48
N PHE A 86 -25.48 3.05 11.03
CA PHE A 86 -26.10 1.77 10.68
C PHE A 86 -25.79 0.64 11.67
N GLY A 87 -25.17 0.96 12.81
CA GLY A 87 -24.79 -0.06 13.80
C GLY A 87 -23.86 -1.13 13.24
N GLY A 88 -23.08 -0.81 12.21
CA GLY A 88 -22.18 -1.75 11.56
C GLY A 88 -22.82 -2.68 10.53
N LEU A 89 -24.10 -2.54 10.22
CA LEU A 89 -24.81 -3.37 9.22
C LEU A 89 -24.28 -3.15 7.79
N ASP A 90 -23.64 -2.03 7.54
CA ASP A 90 -23.05 -1.64 6.26
C ASP A 90 -21.58 -2.10 6.06
N ARG A 91 -21.04 -2.90 6.99
CA ARG A 91 -19.65 -3.40 6.94
C ARG A 91 -19.27 -4.04 5.60
N GLY A 92 -20.16 -4.90 5.07
CA GLY A 92 -19.92 -5.58 3.80
C GLY A 92 -19.81 -4.59 2.62
N ARG A 93 -20.63 -3.54 2.61
CA ARG A 93 -20.59 -2.50 1.58
C ARG A 93 -19.30 -1.66 1.67
N LEU A 94 -18.90 -1.27 2.88
CA LEU A 94 -17.65 -0.53 3.08
C LEU A 94 -16.43 -1.38 2.73
N MET A 95 -16.45 -2.68 3.05
CA MET A 95 -15.37 -3.59 2.65
C MET A 95 -15.27 -3.71 1.12
N SER A 96 -16.40 -3.85 0.42
CA SER A 96 -16.41 -3.86 -1.06
C SER A 96 -15.87 -2.57 -1.65
N GLN A 97 -16.19 -1.43 -1.05
CA GLN A 97 -15.63 -0.14 -1.46
C GLN A 97 -14.10 -0.11 -1.28
N MET A 98 -13.60 -0.64 -0.15
CA MET A 98 -12.16 -0.73 0.08
C MET A 98 -11.47 -1.66 -0.92
N ASP A 99 -12.09 -2.78 -1.30
CA ASP A 99 -11.58 -3.67 -2.35
C ASP A 99 -11.48 -2.96 -3.71
N GLU A 100 -12.50 -2.18 -4.07
CA GLU A 100 -12.51 -1.37 -5.31
C GLU A 100 -11.41 -0.29 -5.27
N GLU A 101 -11.22 0.37 -4.14
CA GLU A 101 -10.14 1.35 -3.96
C GLU A 101 -8.76 0.72 -4.09
N VAL A 102 -8.52 -0.47 -3.51
CA VAL A 102 -7.26 -1.22 -3.66
C VAL A 102 -7.00 -1.55 -5.13
N THR A 103 -8.03 -2.06 -5.83
CA THR A 103 -7.92 -2.36 -7.27
C THR A 103 -7.54 -1.12 -8.07
N ALA A 104 -8.22 0.00 -7.82
CA ALA A 104 -7.96 1.25 -8.53
C ALA A 104 -6.60 1.88 -8.17
N MET A 105 -6.16 1.78 -6.91
CA MET A 105 -4.84 2.26 -6.50
C MET A 105 -3.70 1.50 -7.20
N LEU A 106 -3.90 0.23 -7.50
CA LEU A 106 -2.89 -0.62 -8.11
C LEU A 106 -2.87 -0.57 -9.64
N GLU A 107 -3.72 0.24 -10.27
CA GLU A 107 -3.64 0.61 -11.69
C GLU A 107 -3.00 1.99 -11.89
N PRO A 108 -2.19 2.22 -12.96
CA PRO A 108 -1.47 1.24 -13.78
C PRO A 108 -0.34 0.55 -13.01
N PHE A 109 0.24 -0.47 -13.60
CA PHE A 109 1.21 -1.37 -12.94
C PHE A 109 2.65 -0.84 -12.86
N HIS A 110 2.90 0.46 -13.01
CA HIS A 110 4.24 1.03 -12.92
C HIS A 110 4.25 2.50 -12.49
N THR A 111 5.39 2.92 -11.93
CA THR A 111 5.67 4.31 -11.57
C THR A 111 7.17 4.62 -11.74
N PRO A 112 7.58 5.87 -12.01
CA PRO A 112 8.97 6.26 -11.95
C PRO A 112 9.58 5.96 -10.59
N LYS A 113 10.80 5.42 -10.56
CA LYS A 113 11.57 5.28 -9.33
C LYS A 113 12.22 6.60 -8.96
N LEU A 114 12.03 7.03 -7.72
CA LEU A 114 12.58 8.27 -7.19
C LEU A 114 13.47 7.98 -5.98
N ASN A 115 14.57 8.72 -5.89
CA ASN A 115 15.41 8.75 -4.71
C ASN A 115 14.91 9.82 -3.74
N TYR A 116 14.29 9.41 -2.65
CA TYR A 116 13.72 10.29 -1.63
C TYR A 116 14.75 10.79 -0.59
N THR A 117 16.02 10.37 -0.68
CA THR A 117 17.08 10.96 0.14
C THR A 117 17.50 12.34 -0.37
N ALA A 118 17.20 12.65 -1.63
CA ALA A 118 17.39 13.96 -2.22
C ALA A 118 16.19 14.89 -1.95
N THR A 119 16.43 16.19 -1.87
CA THR A 119 15.40 17.22 -1.70
C THR A 119 15.55 18.29 -2.78
N PRO A 120 14.63 18.38 -3.75
CA PRO A 120 13.49 17.51 -4.00
C PRO A 120 13.90 16.08 -4.42
N PRO A 121 12.96 15.09 -4.33
CA PRO A 121 13.25 13.73 -4.77
C PRO A 121 13.78 13.69 -6.21
N ALA A 122 14.87 12.96 -6.43
CA ALA A 122 15.53 12.87 -7.73
C ALA A 122 15.04 11.65 -8.52
N ALA A 123 14.77 11.85 -9.81
CA ALA A 123 14.42 10.75 -10.70
C ALA A 123 15.59 9.79 -10.88
N MET A 124 15.32 8.51 -10.84
CA MET A 124 16.25 7.42 -11.12
C MET A 124 16.08 6.93 -12.57
N LEU A 125 16.96 6.05 -13.01
CA LEU A 125 16.96 5.56 -14.40
C LEU A 125 15.91 4.48 -14.65
N THR A 126 15.53 3.75 -13.60
CA THR A 126 14.62 2.61 -13.69
C THR A 126 13.23 2.96 -13.15
N GLN A 127 12.30 2.03 -13.35
CA GLN A 127 10.92 2.16 -12.89
C GLN A 127 10.63 1.09 -11.82
N VAL A 128 9.55 1.32 -11.10
CA VAL A 128 8.92 0.35 -10.22
C VAL A 128 7.66 -0.15 -10.89
N PHE A 129 7.45 -1.45 -10.91
CA PHE A 129 6.28 -2.08 -11.48
C PHE A 129 5.77 -3.20 -10.57
N TRP A 130 4.54 -3.60 -10.74
CA TRP A 130 3.90 -4.60 -9.88
C TRP A 130 2.83 -5.39 -10.63
N ASP A 131 2.50 -6.55 -10.07
CA ASP A 131 1.46 -7.45 -10.58
C ASP A 131 0.06 -6.99 -10.16
N GLU A 132 -0.96 -7.67 -10.68
CA GLU A 132 -2.32 -7.54 -10.20
C GLU A 132 -2.42 -8.00 -8.73
N PRO A 133 -3.26 -7.32 -7.90
CA PRO A 133 -3.43 -7.71 -6.51
C PRO A 133 -4.16 -9.06 -6.38
N GLY A 134 -3.63 -9.92 -5.52
CA GLY A 134 -4.32 -11.11 -5.05
C GLY A 134 -5.06 -10.81 -3.74
N PHE A 135 -6.39 -10.93 -3.73
CA PHE A 135 -7.18 -10.72 -2.53
C PHE A 135 -7.25 -11.97 -1.66
N GLY A 136 -6.95 -11.80 -0.37
CA GLY A 136 -7.12 -12.82 0.63
C GLY A 136 -8.58 -13.04 1.04
N PRO A 137 -8.85 -14.02 1.90
CA PRO A 137 -10.20 -14.30 2.38
C PRO A 137 -10.73 -13.16 3.26
N LEU A 138 -12.04 -12.98 3.21
CA LEU A 138 -12.74 -12.09 4.15
C LEU A 138 -12.78 -12.76 5.52
N THR A 139 -12.33 -12.03 6.54
CA THR A 139 -12.30 -12.51 7.92
C THR A 139 -13.20 -11.65 8.80
N THR A 140 -14.03 -12.30 9.61
CA THR A 140 -14.86 -11.64 10.61
C THR A 140 -14.26 -11.86 12.00
N GLN A 141 -13.96 -10.79 12.69
CA GLN A 141 -13.48 -10.84 14.07
C GLN A 141 -14.25 -9.84 14.93
N ARG A 142 -15.09 -10.34 15.83
CA ARG A 142 -15.99 -9.53 16.65
C ARG A 142 -16.90 -8.65 15.76
N ASP A 143 -16.74 -7.33 15.85
CA ASP A 143 -17.52 -6.32 15.14
C ASP A 143 -16.85 -5.83 13.84
N ARG A 144 -15.78 -6.48 13.40
CA ARG A 144 -14.94 -6.04 12.27
C ARG A 144 -14.94 -7.06 11.15
N LEU A 145 -14.94 -6.56 9.92
CA LEU A 145 -14.52 -7.29 8.73
C LEU A 145 -13.09 -6.86 8.39
N SER A 146 -12.25 -7.83 8.09
CA SER A 146 -10.87 -7.59 7.67
C SER A 146 -10.53 -8.39 6.43
N ARG A 147 -9.63 -7.86 5.64
CA ARG A 147 -9.07 -8.48 4.45
C ARG A 147 -7.63 -8.04 4.23
N SER A 148 -6.88 -8.83 3.48
CA SER A 148 -5.61 -8.39 2.91
C SER A 148 -5.62 -8.55 1.40
N ALA A 149 -4.83 -7.72 0.72
CA ALA A 149 -4.45 -7.90 -0.66
C ALA A 149 -2.93 -8.02 -0.73
N SER A 150 -2.42 -8.89 -1.59
CA SER A 150 -0.98 -9.05 -1.80
C SER A 150 -0.60 -8.71 -3.23
N VAL A 151 0.55 -8.09 -3.40
CA VAL A 151 1.10 -7.70 -4.70
C VAL A 151 2.61 -7.89 -4.70
N MET A 152 3.16 -8.37 -5.81
CA MET A 152 4.61 -8.41 -6.02
C MET A 152 5.06 -7.10 -6.64
N VAL A 153 6.05 -6.47 -6.03
CA VAL A 153 6.65 -5.22 -6.49
C VAL A 153 8.06 -5.50 -7.00
N TYR A 154 8.35 -5.07 -8.21
CA TYR A 154 9.59 -5.34 -8.93
C TYR A 154 10.32 -4.04 -9.23
N SER A 155 11.64 -4.09 -9.18
CA SER A 155 12.50 -3.00 -9.63
C SER A 155 13.87 -3.50 -10.04
N TYR A 156 14.38 -3.02 -11.17
CA TYR A 156 15.78 -3.19 -11.50
C TYR A 156 16.65 -2.37 -10.55
N GLN A 157 17.72 -3.01 -10.05
CA GLN A 157 18.68 -2.34 -9.18
C GLN A 157 19.59 -1.41 -9.99
N GLU A 158 19.85 -0.24 -9.47
CA GLU A 158 20.78 0.72 -10.03
C GLU A 158 22.10 0.74 -9.23
N GLN A 159 23.15 1.23 -9.86
CA GLN A 159 24.45 1.32 -9.18
C GLN A 159 24.33 2.26 -7.96
N GLY A 160 24.66 1.74 -6.79
CA GLY A 160 24.62 2.49 -5.54
C GLY A 160 23.37 2.26 -4.68
N GLU A 161 22.48 1.32 -5.07
CA GLU A 161 21.34 0.87 -4.26
C GLU A 161 21.70 -0.29 -3.32
#